data_e59c25b9523d7bf2d0f94e939c3ca123
#
_entry.id   e59c25b9523d7bf2d0f94e939c3ca123
#
_cell.length_a   1.000
_cell.length_b   1.000
_cell.length_c   1.000
_cell.angle_alpha   90.00
_cell.angle_beta   90.00
_cell.angle_gamma   90.00
#
_symmetry.space_group_name_H-M   'P 1'
#
loop_
_entity.id
_entity.type
_entity.pdbx_description
1 polymer ?
#
loop_
_entity_poly.entity_id
_entity_poly.type
_entity_poly.pdbx_seq_one_letter_code
_entity_poly.pdbx_strand_id
1 'polypeptide(L)'
;MSAGVKFVIIRAGIRTDEDTYFRRNIEQCRKLGIDFGCYWYVTATESEELDRQINACVKAIGDEKPSYPVFCDMEEQRQIDNLTSKERTDMALEFCDRLNKAGLPSGVYANPAWLESYYQKERIVGKRDIWL
;
A
#
# COMPACT_ATOMS: atom_id res chain seq x y z
N MET A 1 -0.82 -26.72 1.91
CA MET A 1 -0.57 -25.49 2.69
C MET A 1 -0.17 -25.83 4.09
N SER A 2 0.84 -25.19 4.64
CA SER A 2 1.19 -25.48 6.02
C SER A 2 0.16 -24.87 6.97
N ALA A 3 -0.10 -25.57 8.08
CA ALA A 3 -1.00 -25.13 9.10
C ALA A 3 -0.49 -23.81 9.70
N GLY A 4 -1.35 -22.83 9.87
CA GLY A 4 -0.99 -21.53 10.43
C GLY A 4 -0.82 -20.40 9.42
N VAL A 5 -0.69 -20.69 8.13
CA VAL A 5 -0.69 -19.65 7.12
C VAL A 5 -2.12 -19.25 6.82
N LYS A 6 -2.51 -18.05 7.27
CA LYS A 6 -3.88 -17.55 7.14
C LYS A 6 -4.04 -16.53 6.02
N PHE A 7 -3.01 -15.74 5.75
CA PHE A 7 -3.02 -14.74 4.69
C PHE A 7 -1.60 -14.38 4.29
N VAL A 8 -1.46 -13.74 3.14
CA VAL A 8 -0.19 -13.20 2.65
C VAL A 8 -0.41 -11.77 2.16
N ILE A 9 0.65 -10.98 2.16
CA ILE A 9 0.65 -9.64 1.57
C ILE A 9 1.52 -9.70 0.32
N ILE A 10 0.93 -9.40 -0.83
CA ILE A 10 1.55 -9.57 -2.14
C ILE A 10 1.96 -8.21 -2.69
N ARG A 11 3.18 -8.12 -3.20
CA ARG A 11 3.60 -6.93 -3.94
C ARG A 11 2.76 -6.82 -5.22
N ALA A 12 2.03 -5.72 -5.37
CA ALA A 12 1.16 -5.52 -6.52
C ALA A 12 1.77 -4.59 -7.57
N GLY A 13 2.62 -3.67 -7.16
CA GLY A 13 3.26 -2.77 -8.10
C GLY A 13 4.19 -1.75 -7.46
N ILE A 14 4.80 -0.97 -8.32
CA ILE A 14 5.70 0.12 -7.97
C ILE A 14 5.47 1.26 -8.96
N ARG A 15 5.37 2.48 -8.45
CA ARG A 15 5.10 3.68 -9.26
C ARG A 15 3.81 3.49 -10.06
N THR A 16 3.89 3.48 -11.38
CA THR A 16 2.73 3.26 -12.24
C THR A 16 2.72 1.86 -12.87
N ASP A 17 3.60 0.97 -12.42
CA ASP A 17 3.80 -0.36 -13.01
C ASP A 17 3.28 -1.47 -12.12
N GLU A 18 2.46 -2.34 -12.68
CA GLU A 18 2.04 -3.56 -12.02
C GLU A 18 3.24 -4.51 -11.91
N ASP A 19 3.39 -5.18 -10.76
CA ASP A 19 4.44 -6.17 -10.56
C ASP A 19 4.24 -7.35 -11.51
N THR A 20 5.33 -7.80 -12.14
CA THR A 20 5.31 -8.87 -13.13
C THR A 20 4.68 -10.17 -12.62
N TYR A 21 4.84 -10.46 -11.34
CA TYR A 21 4.36 -11.70 -10.74
C TYR A 21 3.03 -11.54 -10.00
N PHE A 22 2.44 -10.35 -10.02
CA PHE A 22 1.23 -10.06 -9.24
C PHE A 22 0.08 -11.03 -9.58
N ARG A 23 -0.25 -11.16 -10.86
CA ARG A 23 -1.36 -12.01 -11.31
C ARG A 23 -1.12 -13.47 -10.98
N ARG A 24 0.10 -13.95 -11.18
CA ARG A 24 0.50 -15.30 -10.85
C ARG A 24 0.34 -15.58 -9.35
N ASN A 25 0.78 -14.63 -8.52
CA ASN A 25 0.70 -14.78 -7.08
C ASN A 25 -0.75 -14.83 -6.59
N ILE A 26 -1.63 -14.01 -7.18
CA ILE A 26 -3.06 -14.06 -6.87
C ILE A 26 -3.66 -15.44 -7.24
N GLU A 27 -3.33 -15.94 -8.40
CA GLU A 27 -3.82 -17.27 -8.83
C GLU A 27 -3.40 -18.36 -7.85
N GLN A 28 -2.15 -18.31 -7.38
CA GLN A 28 -1.66 -19.26 -6.40
C GLN A 28 -2.44 -19.16 -5.09
N CYS A 29 -2.70 -17.96 -4.62
CA CYS A 29 -3.51 -17.76 -3.41
C CYS A 29 -4.91 -18.36 -3.57
N ARG A 30 -5.54 -18.14 -4.71
CA ARG A 30 -6.88 -18.67 -4.97
C ARG A 30 -6.89 -20.18 -5.03
N LYS A 31 -5.90 -20.79 -5.67
CA LYS A 31 -5.78 -22.24 -5.73
C LYS A 31 -5.60 -22.88 -4.36
N LEU A 32 -4.88 -22.22 -3.47
CA LEU A 32 -4.57 -22.72 -2.14
C LEU A 32 -5.58 -22.27 -1.09
N GLY A 33 -6.56 -21.47 -1.46
CA GLY A 33 -7.54 -20.94 -0.52
C GLY A 33 -6.95 -20.00 0.51
N ILE A 34 -5.90 -19.25 0.14
CA ILE A 34 -5.23 -18.32 1.02
C ILE A 34 -5.76 -16.92 0.74
N ASP A 35 -6.20 -16.22 1.79
CA ASP A 35 -6.59 -14.82 1.69
C ASP A 35 -5.35 -13.95 1.49
N PHE A 36 -5.50 -12.82 0.81
CA PHE A 36 -4.37 -11.95 0.55
C PHE A 36 -4.72 -10.47 0.71
N GLY A 37 -3.70 -9.70 1.05
CA GLY A 37 -3.65 -8.27 0.89
C GLY A 37 -2.55 -7.94 -0.11
N CYS A 38 -2.33 -6.66 -0.33
CA CYS A 38 -1.33 -6.20 -1.29
C CYS A 38 -0.53 -5.04 -0.72
N TYR A 39 0.61 -4.73 -1.33
CA TYR A 39 1.24 -3.44 -1.13
C TYR A 39 1.65 -2.83 -2.46
N TRP A 40 1.67 -1.52 -2.47
CA TRP A 40 2.07 -0.73 -3.64
C TRP A 40 3.20 0.20 -3.21
N TYR A 41 4.32 0.14 -3.92
CA TYR A 41 5.47 0.97 -3.61
C TYR A 41 5.28 2.34 -4.22
N VAL A 42 5.02 3.34 -3.37
CA VAL A 42 4.71 4.71 -3.76
C VAL A 42 5.95 5.56 -3.64
N THR A 43 6.36 6.18 -4.74
CA THR A 43 7.59 6.98 -4.79
C THR A 43 7.32 8.47 -5.00
N ALA A 44 6.06 8.87 -5.06
CA ALA A 44 5.66 10.23 -5.42
C ALA A 44 6.20 11.28 -4.45
N THR A 45 6.59 12.42 -5.00
CA THR A 45 6.94 13.64 -4.25
C THR A 45 6.07 14.81 -4.63
N GLU A 46 5.14 14.62 -5.57
CA GLU A 46 4.22 15.64 -6.05
C GLU A 46 2.81 15.06 -6.17
N SER A 47 1.82 15.93 -6.08
CA SER A 47 0.42 15.54 -6.15
C SER A 47 0.06 14.79 -7.43
N GLU A 48 0.54 15.27 -8.56
CA GLU A 48 0.26 14.66 -9.85
C GLU A 48 0.88 13.27 -9.98
N GLU A 49 2.10 13.11 -9.49
CA GLU A 49 2.75 11.80 -9.43
C GLU A 49 1.93 10.83 -8.58
N LEU A 50 1.49 11.31 -7.41
CA LEU A 50 0.69 10.49 -6.49
C LEU A 50 -0.60 10.04 -7.15
N ASP A 51 -1.30 10.95 -7.83
CA ASP A 51 -2.53 10.63 -8.54
C ASP A 51 -2.32 9.52 -9.57
N ARG A 52 -1.26 9.63 -10.36
CA ARG A 52 -0.96 8.61 -11.36
C ARG A 52 -0.66 7.25 -10.71
N GLN A 53 0.09 7.26 -9.62
CA GLN A 53 0.46 6.02 -8.92
C GLN A 53 -0.74 5.37 -8.24
N ILE A 54 -1.61 6.17 -7.62
CA ILE A 54 -2.85 5.66 -7.02
C ILE A 54 -3.77 5.08 -8.09
N ASN A 55 -3.92 5.80 -9.20
CA ASN A 55 -4.78 5.32 -10.30
C ASN A 55 -4.28 4.00 -10.88
N ALA A 56 -2.96 3.85 -11.03
CA ALA A 56 -2.35 2.60 -11.48
C ALA A 56 -2.61 1.47 -10.49
N CYS A 57 -2.51 1.75 -9.20
CA CYS A 57 -2.78 0.79 -8.14
C CYS A 57 -4.23 0.31 -8.19
N VAL A 58 -5.17 1.24 -8.24
CA VAL A 58 -6.60 0.91 -8.29
C VAL A 58 -6.93 0.09 -9.55
N LYS A 59 -6.36 0.47 -10.69
CA LYS A 59 -6.57 -0.25 -11.93
C LYS A 59 -6.05 -1.69 -11.85
N ALA A 60 -4.89 -1.88 -11.25
CA ALA A 60 -4.28 -3.21 -11.15
C ALA A 60 -5.02 -4.13 -10.18
N ILE A 61 -5.47 -3.59 -9.04
CA ILE A 61 -6.00 -4.37 -7.93
C ILE A 61 -7.52 -4.42 -7.88
N GLY A 62 -8.21 -3.42 -8.45
CA GLY A 62 -9.63 -3.19 -8.22
C GLY A 62 -10.55 -4.40 -8.38
N ASP A 63 -10.35 -5.20 -9.43
CA ASP A 63 -11.19 -6.35 -9.71
C ASP A 63 -10.79 -7.59 -8.90
N GLU A 64 -9.63 -7.58 -8.28
CA GLU A 64 -9.11 -8.73 -7.54
C GLU A 64 -9.69 -8.86 -6.14
N LYS A 65 -10.22 -7.79 -5.60
CA LYS A 65 -10.94 -7.77 -4.31
C LYS A 65 -10.19 -8.46 -3.17
N PRO A 66 -9.02 -7.96 -2.79
CA PRO A 66 -8.28 -8.53 -1.67
C PRO A 66 -9.08 -8.47 -0.37
N SER A 67 -8.97 -9.50 0.48
CA SER A 67 -9.67 -9.55 1.76
C SER A 67 -8.94 -8.77 2.85
N TYR A 68 -7.64 -8.58 2.68
CA TYR A 68 -6.80 -7.80 3.59
C TYR A 68 -6.38 -6.50 2.92
N PRO A 69 -5.91 -5.51 3.70
CA PRO A 69 -5.66 -4.19 3.15
C PRO A 69 -4.64 -4.13 2.02
N VAL A 70 -4.78 -3.11 1.19
CA VAL A 70 -3.78 -2.68 0.23
C VAL A 70 -2.96 -1.59 0.92
N PHE A 71 -1.69 -1.87 1.18
CA PHE A 71 -0.83 -0.98 1.95
C PHE A 71 -0.06 -0.02 1.07
N CYS A 72 -0.06 1.25 1.49
CA CYS A 72 0.80 2.27 0.91
C CYS A 72 2.20 2.11 1.50
N ASP A 73 3.17 1.80 0.67
CA ASP A 73 4.56 1.63 1.07
C ASP A 73 5.40 2.78 0.52
N MET A 74 5.77 3.73 1.40
CA MET A 74 6.63 4.86 1.06
C MET A 74 7.94 4.72 1.83
N GLU A 75 9.05 4.59 1.12
CA GLU A 75 10.36 4.35 1.74
C GLU A 75 11.51 5.06 1.04
N GLU A 76 11.22 5.91 0.06
CA GLU A 76 12.26 6.52 -0.78
C GLU A 76 12.98 7.68 -0.10
N GLN A 77 14.30 7.71 -0.27
CA GLN A 77 15.12 8.80 0.25
C GLN A 77 14.68 10.15 -0.32
N ARG A 78 14.27 10.19 -1.59
CA ARG A 78 13.80 11.43 -2.21
C ARG A 78 12.54 11.99 -1.52
N GLN A 79 11.74 11.14 -0.93
CA GLN A 79 10.57 11.58 -0.17
C GLN A 79 10.96 12.18 1.18
N ILE A 80 12.02 11.66 1.79
CA ILE A 80 12.57 12.23 3.01
C ILE A 80 13.18 13.59 2.72
N ASP A 81 13.93 13.69 1.63
CA ASP A 81 14.67 14.91 1.28
C ASP A 81 13.76 16.05 0.80
N ASN A 82 12.65 15.74 0.15
CA ASN A 82 11.83 16.75 -0.53
C ASN A 82 10.49 17.03 0.10
N LEU A 83 10.07 16.25 1.08
CA LEU A 83 8.77 16.39 1.72
C LEU A 83 8.91 16.57 3.22
N THR A 84 7.95 17.28 3.83
CA THR A 84 7.83 17.33 5.27
C THR A 84 7.11 16.11 5.80
N SER A 85 7.16 15.89 7.11
CA SER A 85 6.41 14.81 7.76
C SER A 85 4.91 14.94 7.49
N LYS A 86 4.41 16.19 7.50
CA LYS A 86 3.01 16.44 7.19
C LYS A 86 2.67 16.04 5.75
N GLU A 87 3.50 16.42 4.80
CA GLU A 87 3.28 16.09 3.39
C GLU A 87 3.33 14.59 3.14
N ARG A 88 4.29 13.90 3.74
CA ARG A 88 4.37 12.44 3.62
C ARG A 88 3.14 11.77 4.20
N THR A 89 2.69 12.22 5.36
CA THR A 89 1.48 11.69 5.99
C THR A 89 0.24 11.97 5.15
N ASP A 90 0.11 13.20 4.65
CA ASP A 90 -1.01 13.58 3.77
C ASP A 90 -1.10 12.65 2.56
N MET A 91 0.03 12.34 1.94
CA MET A 91 0.08 11.45 0.78
C MET A 91 -0.37 10.02 1.12
N ALA A 92 0.12 9.48 2.23
CA ALA A 92 -0.27 8.14 2.66
C ALA A 92 -1.76 8.06 2.97
N LEU A 93 -2.31 9.08 3.62
CA LEU A 93 -3.73 9.14 3.94
C LEU A 93 -4.59 9.32 2.68
N GLU A 94 -4.13 10.10 1.73
CA GLU A 94 -4.83 10.24 0.46
C GLU A 94 -4.88 8.92 -0.31
N PHE A 95 -3.78 8.19 -0.33
CA PHE A 95 -3.75 6.83 -0.90
C PHE A 95 -4.86 5.98 -0.27
N CYS A 96 -4.91 5.94 1.06
CA CYS A 96 -5.91 5.15 1.77
C CYS A 96 -7.35 5.60 1.44
N ASP A 97 -7.59 6.91 1.45
CA ASP A 97 -8.93 7.44 1.17
C ASP A 97 -9.38 7.12 -0.26
N ARG A 98 -8.46 7.24 -1.22
CA ARG A 98 -8.75 6.96 -2.63
C ARG A 98 -9.03 5.47 -2.85
N LEU A 99 -8.28 4.59 -2.20
CA LEU A 99 -8.54 3.16 -2.28
C LEU A 99 -9.88 2.80 -1.63
N ASN A 100 -10.17 3.36 -0.48
CA ASN A 100 -11.46 3.12 0.19
C ASN A 100 -12.65 3.57 -0.68
N LYS A 101 -12.52 4.70 -1.37
CA LYS A 101 -13.54 5.16 -2.32
C LYS A 101 -13.74 4.20 -3.48
N ALA A 102 -12.69 3.51 -3.86
CA ALA A 102 -12.76 2.51 -4.93
C ALA A 102 -13.25 1.14 -4.43
N GLY A 103 -13.62 1.04 -3.16
CA GLY A 103 -14.14 -0.19 -2.56
C GLY A 103 -13.05 -1.15 -2.07
N LEU A 104 -11.82 -0.66 -1.91
CA LEU A 104 -10.69 -1.48 -1.47
C LEU A 104 -10.32 -1.17 -0.02
N PRO A 105 -10.03 -2.20 0.80
CA PRO A 105 -9.48 -1.95 2.13
C PRO A 105 -8.06 -1.41 1.99
N SER A 106 -7.65 -0.51 2.86
CA SER A 106 -6.35 0.14 2.76
C SER A 106 -5.65 0.25 4.09
N GLY A 107 -4.34 0.47 4.04
CA GLY A 107 -3.53 0.69 5.23
C GLY A 107 -2.20 1.32 4.86
N VAL A 108 -1.35 1.47 5.86
CA VAL A 108 -0.02 2.06 5.70
C VAL A 108 1.03 1.07 6.17
N TYR A 109 1.99 0.78 5.30
CA TYR A 109 3.21 0.09 5.71
C TYR A 109 4.23 1.13 6.12
N ALA A 110 4.91 0.91 7.24
CA ALA A 110 6.01 1.76 7.67
C ALA A 110 7.02 0.94 8.45
N ASN A 111 8.31 1.14 8.18
CA ASN A 111 9.31 0.63 9.08
C ASN A 111 9.37 1.54 10.33
N PRO A 112 10.00 1.09 11.44
CA PRO A 112 10.00 1.88 12.66
C PRO A 112 10.57 3.30 12.50
N ALA A 113 11.60 3.48 11.68
CA ALA A 113 12.20 4.80 11.46
C ALA A 113 11.22 5.75 10.77
N TRP A 114 10.49 5.26 9.77
CA TRP A 114 9.49 6.08 9.09
C TRP A 114 8.34 6.46 10.01
N LEU A 115 7.85 5.50 10.79
CA LEU A 115 6.74 5.77 11.69
C LEU A 115 7.12 6.80 12.76
N GLU A 116 8.30 6.69 13.33
CA GLU A 116 8.73 7.58 14.42
C GLU A 116 9.26 8.93 13.93
N SER A 117 9.98 8.95 12.79
CA SER A 117 10.73 10.13 12.37
C SER A 117 10.22 10.83 11.11
N TYR A 118 9.56 10.12 10.21
CA TYR A 118 9.20 10.68 8.91
C TYR A 118 7.71 10.82 8.66
N TYR A 119 6.87 10.13 9.43
CA TYR A 119 5.43 10.33 9.44
C TYR A 119 5.00 11.10 10.69
N GLN A 120 3.83 11.71 10.61
CA GLN A 120 3.12 12.18 11.79
C GLN A 120 2.37 10.98 12.38
N LYS A 121 3.04 10.23 13.20
CA LYS A 121 2.61 8.95 13.75
C LYS A 121 1.19 8.98 14.31
N GLU A 122 0.84 10.03 15.04
CA GLU A 122 -0.46 10.18 15.69
C GLU A 122 -1.63 10.28 14.72
N ARG A 123 -1.35 10.61 13.46
CA ARG A 123 -2.39 10.67 12.43
C ARG A 123 -2.64 9.31 11.78
N ILE A 124 -1.80 8.34 12.04
CA ILE A 124 -1.85 7.00 11.43
C ILE A 124 -2.21 5.94 12.47
N VAL A 125 -1.47 5.89 13.56
CA VAL A 125 -1.66 4.86 14.61
C VAL A 125 -3.05 4.99 15.24
N GLY A 126 -3.77 3.88 15.27
CA GLY A 126 -5.12 3.83 15.83
C GLY A 126 -6.21 4.37 14.92
N LYS A 127 -5.85 4.90 13.74
CA LYS A 127 -6.81 5.48 12.79
C LYS A 127 -6.82 4.78 11.44
N ARG A 128 -5.75 4.07 11.13
CA ARG A 128 -5.59 3.31 9.88
C ARG A 128 -4.97 1.96 10.21
N ASP A 129 -5.19 0.99 9.37
CA ASP A 129 -4.50 -0.29 9.46
C ASP A 129 -3.02 -0.07 9.19
N ILE A 130 -2.18 -0.71 9.98
CA ILE A 130 -0.74 -0.57 9.90
C ILE A 130 -0.09 -1.94 9.75
N TRP A 131 0.93 -1.98 8.89
CA TRP A 131 1.81 -3.12 8.71
C TRP A 131 3.24 -2.66 8.97
N LEU A 132 3.88 -3.26 9.96
CA LEU A 132 5.26 -2.93 10.33
C LEU A 132 6.23 -4.02 9.89
#